data_43c787bfff6fddac5225556cbe2db342
#
_entry.id   43c787bfff6fddac5225556cbe2db342
#
_cell.length_a   1.000
_cell.length_b   1.000
_cell.length_c   1.000
_cell.angle_alpha   90.00
_cell.angle_beta   90.00
_cell.angle_gamma   90.00
#
_symmetry.space_group_name_H-M   'P 1'
#
loop_
_entity.id
_entity.type
_entity.pdbx_description
1 polymer ?
#
loop_
_entity_poly.entity_id
_entity_poly.type
_entity_poly.pdbx_seq_one_letter_code
_entity_poly.pdbx_strand_id
1 'polypeptide(L)'
;MKTRIAILITAAVCAVSCYPDYVGDYSRTACGFANQTDVRSLIVGEGMTFSTGVALGGTINNDEDRMITVGVDYSLVNNNTYKLFTGHTFAYIANLMKDVPSISALPASIYELESDSGLPGTAIIRKGTHLGVIKIKVDSAAFLSDAGRLLPKQVIPLAITNGNGTDVIEGKEWSVIGVRYENMLFGSWYHGGYADVADSGGNTVRTESYATTIPQADNLVWTLTTTGPFELTANAVGGEFNGSAAQMKLTLGPDDSITISSVPGAKYDVQPDGDSKFLRSRLLQDRKIVLNYKYVSGTETVHAHDTLTFRNRIRDGVNEWQDENPKHYE
;
A
#
# COMPACT_ATOMS: atom_id res chain seq x y z
N MET A 1 23.56 -29.68 -51.92
CA MET A 1 24.50 -29.69 -50.77
C MET A 1 25.03 -28.29 -50.41
N LYS A 2 25.50 -27.50 -51.36
CA LYS A 2 26.09 -26.17 -51.10
C LYS A 2 25.16 -25.18 -50.47
N THR A 3 23.85 -25.15 -50.81
CA THR A 3 22.84 -24.24 -50.25
C THR A 3 22.49 -24.59 -48.81
N ARG A 4 22.46 -25.85 -48.39
CA ARG A 4 22.19 -26.28 -47.02
C ARG A 4 23.33 -25.96 -46.05
N ILE A 5 24.58 -26.00 -46.56
CA ILE A 5 25.76 -25.62 -45.78
C ILE A 5 25.81 -24.10 -45.56
N ALA A 6 25.44 -23.29 -46.56
CA ALA A 6 25.36 -21.84 -46.43
C ALA A 6 24.32 -21.41 -45.38
N ILE A 7 23.13 -22.05 -45.38
CA ILE A 7 22.06 -21.77 -44.36
C ILE A 7 22.53 -22.15 -42.96
N LEU A 8 23.25 -23.25 -42.78
CA LEU A 8 23.79 -23.65 -41.48
C LEU A 8 24.87 -22.68 -40.96
N ILE A 9 25.73 -22.18 -41.84
CA ILE A 9 26.77 -21.20 -41.48
C ILE A 9 26.11 -19.87 -41.11
N THR A 10 25.08 -19.41 -41.85
CA THR A 10 24.37 -18.17 -41.54
C THR A 10 23.60 -18.30 -40.20
N ALA A 11 22.98 -19.44 -39.93
CA ALA A 11 22.32 -19.70 -38.65
C ALA A 11 23.30 -19.75 -37.45
N ALA A 12 24.50 -20.31 -37.67
CA ALA A 12 25.55 -20.35 -36.64
C ALA A 12 26.13 -18.95 -36.35
N VAL A 13 26.29 -18.09 -37.37
CA VAL A 13 26.73 -16.69 -37.18
C VAL A 13 25.68 -15.86 -36.49
N CYS A 14 24.39 -16.06 -36.77
CA CYS A 14 23.31 -15.38 -36.03
C CYS A 14 23.18 -15.85 -34.56
N ALA A 15 23.60 -17.07 -34.24
CA ALA A 15 23.58 -17.57 -32.87
C ALA A 15 24.77 -17.08 -32.00
N VAL A 16 25.82 -16.54 -32.62
CA VAL A 16 27.00 -15.99 -31.91
C VAL A 16 26.95 -14.46 -31.83
N SER A 17 26.05 -13.83 -32.58
CA SER A 17 25.88 -12.39 -32.59
C SER A 17 24.91 -11.98 -31.48
N CYS A 18 25.40 -11.18 -30.55
CA CYS A 18 24.66 -10.23 -29.70
C CYS A 18 24.59 -10.45 -28.21
N TYR A 19 25.26 -11.37 -27.54
CA TYR A 19 25.09 -11.41 -26.10
C TYR A 19 26.35 -11.21 -25.21
N PRO A 20 27.56 -11.53 -25.61
CA PRO A 20 28.71 -11.35 -24.72
C PRO A 20 29.13 -9.91 -24.47
N ASP A 21 28.90 -9.02 -25.44
CA ASP A 21 29.40 -7.63 -25.36
C ASP A 21 28.52 -6.70 -24.52
N TYR A 22 27.30 -7.13 -24.13
CA TYR A 22 26.37 -6.35 -23.32
C TYR A 22 26.18 -6.90 -21.90
N VAL A 23 26.70 -8.07 -21.60
CA VAL A 23 26.58 -8.73 -20.29
C VAL A 23 27.98 -8.85 -19.69
N GLY A 24 28.49 -7.79 -19.17
CA GLY A 24 29.76 -7.72 -18.47
C GLY A 24 29.66 -6.79 -17.26
N ASP A 25 30.62 -6.92 -16.37
CA ASP A 25 30.77 -5.96 -15.27
C ASP A 25 31.20 -4.60 -15.83
N TYR A 26 30.67 -3.54 -15.29
CA TYR A 26 31.21 -2.21 -15.53
C TYR A 26 32.55 -2.06 -14.81
N SER A 27 33.34 -1.09 -15.25
CA SER A 27 34.67 -0.80 -14.67
C SER A 27 34.59 -0.34 -13.20
N ARG A 28 33.40 -0.05 -12.67
CA ARG A 28 33.19 0.46 -11.33
C ARG A 28 31.93 -0.18 -10.73
N THR A 29 32.10 -0.86 -9.60
CA THR A 29 31.00 -1.33 -8.75
C THR A 29 30.63 -0.23 -7.75
N ALA A 30 29.36 0.16 -7.71
CA ALA A 30 28.88 1.23 -6.84
C ALA A 30 27.47 0.95 -6.33
N CYS A 31 27.14 1.54 -5.17
CA CYS A 31 25.83 1.43 -4.54
C CYS A 31 25.09 2.75 -4.53
N GLY A 32 23.77 2.69 -4.32
CA GLY A 32 22.93 3.87 -4.16
C GLY A 32 21.48 3.49 -3.89
N PHE A 33 20.67 4.47 -3.48
CA PHE A 33 19.23 4.28 -3.38
C PHE A 33 18.61 4.20 -4.78
N ALA A 34 17.64 3.30 -4.94
CA ALA A 34 16.92 3.15 -6.22
C ALA A 34 16.07 4.38 -6.53
N ASN A 35 15.38 4.93 -5.51
CA ASN A 35 14.53 6.11 -5.61
C ASN A 35 15.00 7.19 -4.64
N GLN A 36 15.08 8.42 -5.12
CA GLN A 36 15.42 9.59 -4.30
C GLN A 36 14.21 10.14 -3.56
N THR A 37 13.01 9.96 -4.11
CA THR A 37 11.75 10.25 -3.41
C THR A 37 10.80 9.07 -3.52
N ASP A 38 10.12 8.75 -2.44
CA ASP A 38 9.14 7.65 -2.37
C ASP A 38 8.06 7.97 -1.34
N VAL A 39 6.91 7.30 -1.39
CA VAL A 39 5.86 7.37 -0.39
C VAL A 39 5.50 5.97 0.08
N ARG A 40 5.39 5.79 1.40
CA ARG A 40 5.03 4.52 2.02
C ARG A 40 3.80 4.65 2.90
N SER A 41 2.82 3.80 2.62
CA SER A 41 1.58 3.68 3.39
C SER A 41 1.73 2.57 4.42
N LEU A 42 1.65 2.96 5.69
CA LEU A 42 1.64 2.05 6.85
C LEU A 42 0.21 1.58 7.08
N ILE A 43 -0.02 0.29 7.10
CA ILE A 43 -1.35 -0.27 7.32
C ILE A 43 -1.58 -0.43 8.81
N VAL A 44 -2.59 0.25 9.34
CA VAL A 44 -2.97 0.17 10.75
C VAL A 44 -3.35 -1.28 11.09
N GLY A 45 -2.65 -1.87 12.07
CA GLY A 45 -2.88 -3.26 12.49
C GLY A 45 -2.14 -4.32 11.68
N GLU A 46 -1.27 -3.91 10.72
CA GLU A 46 -0.43 -4.83 9.93
C GLU A 46 1.07 -4.57 10.15
N GLY A 47 1.48 -4.24 11.40
CA GLY A 47 2.87 -4.17 11.82
C GLY A 47 3.54 -2.80 11.74
N MET A 48 2.94 -1.78 11.12
CA MET A 48 3.46 -0.40 11.04
C MET A 48 4.95 -0.34 10.65
N THR A 49 5.33 -1.15 9.66
CA THR A 49 6.70 -1.26 9.18
C THR A 49 6.76 -1.20 7.66
N PHE A 50 7.87 -0.75 7.13
CA PHE A 50 8.20 -0.87 5.72
C PHE A 50 9.71 -1.01 5.54
N SER A 51 10.14 -1.38 4.33
CA SER A 51 11.54 -1.51 4.00
C SER A 51 11.95 -0.55 2.89
N THR A 52 13.17 -0.06 2.97
CA THR A 52 13.88 0.60 1.87
C THR A 52 15.20 -0.11 1.63
N GLY A 53 15.87 0.16 0.52
CA GLY A 53 17.10 -0.56 0.22
C GLY A 53 18.13 0.25 -0.55
N VAL A 54 19.37 -0.16 -0.35
CA VAL A 54 20.53 0.29 -1.12
C VAL A 54 20.85 -0.80 -2.16
N ALA A 55 20.81 -0.45 -3.42
CA ALA A 55 21.12 -1.35 -4.53
C ALA A 55 22.59 -1.27 -4.93
N LEU A 56 23.16 -2.40 -5.31
CA LEU A 56 24.49 -2.51 -5.92
C LEU A 56 24.35 -2.61 -7.43
N GLY A 57 25.12 -1.82 -8.14
CA GLY A 57 25.23 -1.87 -9.59
C GLY A 57 26.68 -1.98 -10.05
N GLY A 58 26.87 -2.19 -11.37
CA GLY A 58 28.18 -2.26 -11.98
C GLY A 58 28.87 -3.62 -11.90
N THR A 59 28.25 -4.61 -11.25
CA THR A 59 28.74 -6.01 -11.24
C THR A 59 27.60 -6.98 -11.47
N ILE A 60 27.88 -8.06 -12.19
CA ILE A 60 26.94 -9.18 -12.38
C ILE A 60 26.99 -10.09 -11.15
N ASN A 61 28.18 -10.33 -10.61
CA ASN A 61 28.40 -11.21 -9.49
C ASN A 61 28.96 -10.41 -8.30
N ASN A 62 28.14 -10.21 -7.27
CA ASN A 62 28.64 -9.70 -6.00
C ASN A 62 29.32 -10.85 -5.25
N ASP A 63 30.62 -10.81 -5.14
CA ASP A 63 31.45 -11.88 -4.56
C ASP A 63 31.77 -11.72 -3.06
N GLU A 64 31.31 -10.63 -2.44
CA GLU A 64 31.51 -10.34 -1.03
C GLU A 64 30.28 -9.72 -0.35
N ASP A 65 30.22 -9.77 0.98
CA ASP A 65 29.25 -9.02 1.77
C ASP A 65 29.69 -7.55 1.84
N ARG A 66 28.78 -6.62 1.52
CA ARG A 66 29.04 -5.16 1.56
C ARG A 66 28.15 -4.51 2.61
N MET A 67 28.78 -3.81 3.53
CA MET A 67 28.09 -3.08 4.60
C MET A 67 27.98 -1.62 4.24
N ILE A 68 26.77 -1.11 4.07
CA ILE A 68 26.50 0.28 3.72
C ILE A 68 25.84 0.97 4.91
N THR A 69 26.48 2.01 5.45
CA THR A 69 25.93 2.76 6.57
C THR A 69 25.04 3.88 6.06
N VAL A 70 23.80 3.92 6.57
CA VAL A 70 22.79 4.93 6.25
C VAL A 70 22.41 5.68 7.51
N GLY A 71 22.34 6.99 7.43
CA GLY A 71 21.92 7.87 8.50
C GLY A 71 20.79 8.78 8.09
N VAL A 72 20.30 9.60 9.03
CA VAL A 72 19.29 10.62 8.80
C VAL A 72 19.96 11.94 8.44
N ASP A 73 19.56 12.56 7.34
CA ASP A 73 20.05 13.88 6.92
C ASP A 73 18.89 14.87 6.74
N TYR A 74 18.67 15.70 7.73
CA TYR A 74 17.58 16.68 7.73
C TYR A 74 17.74 17.80 6.67
N SER A 75 18.94 18.01 6.12
CA SER A 75 19.15 18.99 5.05
C SER A 75 18.40 18.65 3.76
N LEU A 76 18.06 17.36 3.59
CA LEU A 76 17.24 16.86 2.48
C LEU A 76 15.77 17.28 2.56
N VAL A 77 15.29 17.76 3.71
CA VAL A 77 13.91 18.23 3.88
C VAL A 77 13.83 19.69 3.46
N ASN A 78 13.67 19.91 2.18
CA ASN A 78 13.69 21.25 1.57
C ASN A 78 12.72 21.35 0.37
N ASN A 79 12.58 22.56 -0.17
CA ASN A 79 11.66 22.84 -1.26
C ASN A 79 12.05 22.14 -2.58
N ASN A 80 13.33 21.87 -2.83
CA ASN A 80 13.74 21.14 -4.03
C ASN A 80 13.28 19.67 -3.96
N THR A 81 13.47 19.03 -2.82
CA THR A 81 12.96 17.67 -2.56
C THR A 81 11.43 17.63 -2.66
N TYR A 82 10.72 18.62 -2.11
CA TYR A 82 9.26 18.71 -2.25
C TYR A 82 8.83 18.76 -3.72
N LYS A 83 9.52 19.53 -4.57
CA LYS A 83 9.24 19.58 -6.01
C LYS A 83 9.47 18.23 -6.71
N LEU A 84 10.43 17.43 -6.26
CA LEU A 84 10.63 16.07 -6.80
C LEU A 84 9.46 15.15 -6.49
N PHE A 85 8.84 15.29 -5.31
CA PHE A 85 7.62 14.55 -4.98
C PHE A 85 6.44 14.95 -5.86
N THR A 86 6.15 16.25 -5.97
CA THR A 86 5.00 16.75 -6.74
C THR A 86 5.16 16.57 -8.24
N GLY A 87 6.38 16.56 -8.75
CA GLY A 87 6.73 16.31 -10.15
C GLY A 87 7.16 14.86 -10.44
N HIS A 88 6.88 13.93 -9.51
CA HIS A 88 7.35 12.55 -9.64
C HIS A 88 6.76 11.85 -10.87
N THR A 89 7.58 11.03 -11.56
CA THR A 89 7.18 10.27 -12.76
C THR A 89 6.17 9.16 -12.44
N PHE A 90 6.22 8.61 -11.23
CA PHE A 90 5.21 7.64 -10.76
C PHE A 90 3.96 8.39 -10.32
N ALA A 91 2.88 8.20 -11.08
CA ALA A 91 1.61 8.91 -10.86
C ALA A 91 1.04 8.72 -9.44
N TYR A 92 1.26 7.56 -8.80
CA TYR A 92 0.77 7.33 -7.44
C TYR A 92 1.42 8.28 -6.43
N ILE A 93 2.73 8.54 -6.53
CA ILE A 93 3.44 9.48 -5.65
C ILE A 93 2.92 10.91 -5.87
N ALA A 94 2.86 11.37 -7.13
CA ALA A 94 2.37 12.70 -7.46
C ALA A 94 0.92 12.90 -6.97
N ASN A 95 0.06 11.89 -7.11
CA ASN A 95 -1.33 11.94 -6.64
C ASN A 95 -1.45 12.00 -5.11
N LEU A 96 -0.63 11.26 -4.38
CA LEU A 96 -0.62 11.31 -2.92
C LEU A 96 -0.09 12.65 -2.38
N MET A 97 0.78 13.32 -3.15
CA MET A 97 1.38 14.59 -2.76
C MET A 97 0.60 15.83 -3.21
N LYS A 98 -0.43 15.69 -4.06
CA LYS A 98 -1.18 16.83 -4.64
C LYS A 98 -1.80 17.77 -3.61
N ASP A 99 -2.26 17.21 -2.48
CA ASP A 99 -2.93 17.94 -1.39
C ASP A 99 -1.97 18.24 -0.20
N VAL A 100 -0.68 17.96 -0.38
CA VAL A 100 0.38 18.23 0.60
C VAL A 100 1.04 19.58 0.23
N PRO A 101 0.92 20.63 1.06
CA PRO A 101 1.44 21.95 0.70
C PRO A 101 2.96 22.07 0.90
N SER A 102 3.53 21.27 1.78
CA SER A 102 4.98 21.23 2.08
C SER A 102 5.33 19.94 2.83
N ILE A 103 6.62 19.61 2.86
CA ILE A 103 7.14 18.48 3.64
C ILE A 103 7.85 18.96 4.91
N SER A 104 7.82 18.12 5.95
CA SER A 104 8.58 18.28 7.19
C SER A 104 9.17 16.95 7.63
N ALA A 105 10.22 16.94 8.43
CA ALA A 105 10.80 15.70 8.93
C ALA A 105 9.85 15.01 9.92
N LEU A 106 9.71 13.68 9.81
CA LEU A 106 9.13 12.88 10.87
C LEU A 106 10.08 12.90 12.08
N PRO A 107 9.59 13.17 13.31
CA PRO A 107 10.45 13.17 14.49
C PRO A 107 11.16 11.81 14.67
N ALA A 108 12.47 11.84 14.93
CA ALA A 108 13.28 10.63 15.09
C ALA A 108 12.81 9.72 16.25
N SER A 109 12.09 10.28 17.23
CA SER A 109 11.51 9.52 18.34
C SER A 109 10.33 8.63 17.95
N ILE A 110 9.83 8.75 16.71
CA ILE A 110 8.64 8.03 16.23
C ILE A 110 9.02 6.79 15.41
N TYR A 111 10.28 6.65 14.99
CA TYR A 111 10.69 5.52 14.16
C TYR A 111 12.09 5.02 14.51
N GLU A 112 12.38 3.79 14.13
CA GLU A 112 13.67 3.14 14.26
C GLU A 112 14.13 2.58 12.91
N LEU A 113 15.43 2.65 12.64
CA LEU A 113 16.06 2.01 11.49
C LEU A 113 16.61 0.65 11.94
N GLU A 114 15.85 -0.40 11.68
CA GLU A 114 16.25 -1.79 11.97
C GLU A 114 17.06 -2.36 10.80
N SER A 115 17.97 -3.28 11.10
CA SER A 115 18.79 -3.99 10.10
C SER A 115 18.99 -5.44 10.50
N ASP A 116 19.06 -6.31 9.52
CA ASP A 116 19.37 -7.73 9.68
C ASP A 116 20.78 -7.97 10.27
N SER A 117 21.63 -6.94 10.28
CA SER A 117 22.95 -7.00 10.89
C SER A 117 22.95 -6.83 12.41
N GLY A 118 21.81 -6.38 12.99
CA GLY A 118 21.73 -5.91 14.37
C GLY A 118 22.41 -4.54 14.61
N LEU A 119 22.94 -3.92 13.55
CA LEU A 119 23.54 -2.58 13.58
C LEU A 119 22.53 -1.58 12.99
N PRO A 120 21.93 -0.70 13.78
CA PRO A 120 20.96 0.27 13.29
C PRO A 120 21.52 1.07 12.11
N GLY A 121 20.68 1.29 11.09
CA GLY A 121 21.05 2.05 9.90
C GLY A 121 22.10 1.38 8.99
N THR A 122 22.36 0.09 9.13
CA THR A 122 23.32 -0.63 8.28
C THR A 122 22.62 -1.56 7.31
N ALA A 123 22.69 -1.27 6.01
CA ALA A 123 22.24 -2.17 4.96
C ALA A 123 23.37 -3.14 4.59
N ILE A 124 23.11 -4.46 4.65
CA ILE A 124 24.06 -5.49 4.20
C ILE A 124 23.62 -6.01 2.85
N ILE A 125 24.46 -5.77 1.82
CA ILE A 125 24.31 -6.40 0.52
C ILE A 125 25.09 -7.71 0.57
N ARG A 126 24.38 -8.82 0.76
CA ARG A 126 25.00 -10.14 0.91
C ARG A 126 25.67 -10.60 -0.36
N LYS A 127 26.74 -11.36 -0.24
CA LYS A 127 27.36 -12.08 -1.35
C LYS A 127 26.28 -12.81 -2.20
N GLY A 128 26.35 -12.65 -3.51
CA GLY A 128 25.39 -13.21 -4.46
C GLY A 128 24.07 -12.45 -4.57
N THR A 129 23.91 -11.32 -3.84
CA THR A 129 22.75 -10.43 -3.94
C THR A 129 23.16 -9.02 -4.36
N HIS A 130 22.18 -8.20 -4.76
CA HIS A 130 22.41 -6.82 -5.21
C HIS A 130 21.58 -5.80 -4.44
N LEU A 131 20.97 -6.22 -3.30
CA LEU A 131 20.14 -5.35 -2.50
C LEU A 131 20.44 -5.55 -1.00
N GLY A 132 20.78 -4.48 -0.32
CA GLY A 132 20.83 -4.40 1.13
C GLY A 132 19.58 -3.68 1.65
N VAL A 133 18.91 -4.26 2.64
CA VAL A 133 17.63 -3.78 3.15
C VAL A 133 17.79 -3.11 4.50
N ILE A 134 17.10 -2.00 4.69
CA ILE A 134 16.85 -1.35 5.98
C ILE A 134 15.36 -1.41 6.22
N LYS A 135 14.96 -1.96 7.34
CA LYS A 135 13.58 -1.97 7.81
C LYS A 135 13.34 -0.76 8.68
N ILE A 136 12.27 -0.04 8.41
CA ILE A 136 11.84 1.10 9.20
C ILE A 136 10.62 0.68 9.99
N LYS A 137 10.75 0.72 11.31
CA LYS A 137 9.66 0.44 12.24
C LYS A 137 9.18 1.73 12.86
N VAL A 138 7.88 1.95 12.82
CA VAL A 138 7.24 3.16 13.32
C VAL A 138 6.48 2.86 14.60
N ASP A 139 6.63 3.70 15.63
CA ASP A 139 5.81 3.64 16.83
C ASP A 139 4.35 3.93 16.46
N SER A 140 3.51 2.91 16.57
CA SER A 140 2.11 2.95 16.16
C SER A 140 1.33 4.01 16.95
N ALA A 141 1.47 4.04 18.27
CA ALA A 141 0.70 4.95 19.12
C ALA A 141 1.09 6.42 18.85
N ALA A 142 2.40 6.70 18.81
CA ALA A 142 2.90 8.03 18.52
C ALA A 142 2.57 8.49 17.10
N PHE A 143 2.64 7.59 16.11
CA PHE A 143 2.35 7.92 14.72
C PHE A 143 0.85 8.18 14.48
N LEU A 144 -0.03 7.35 15.01
CA LEU A 144 -1.48 7.45 14.81
C LEU A 144 -2.14 8.54 15.67
N SER A 145 -1.41 9.15 16.62
CA SER A 145 -1.91 10.27 17.41
C SER A 145 -2.12 11.56 16.59
N ASP A 146 -1.48 11.69 15.42
CA ASP A 146 -1.67 12.82 14.50
C ASP A 146 -2.50 12.38 13.28
N ALA A 147 -3.78 12.73 13.28
CA ALA A 147 -4.68 12.48 12.15
C ALA A 147 -4.18 13.08 10.82
N GLY A 148 -3.37 14.13 10.88
CA GLY A 148 -2.78 14.75 9.69
C GLY A 148 -1.77 13.85 8.96
N ARG A 149 -1.36 12.72 9.53
CA ARG A 149 -0.52 11.70 8.89
C ARG A 149 -1.30 10.78 7.93
N LEU A 150 -2.57 11.04 7.72
CA LEU A 150 -3.30 10.51 6.57
C LEU A 150 -2.66 10.97 5.24
N LEU A 151 -2.05 12.15 5.21
CA LEU A 151 -1.28 12.67 4.08
C LEU A 151 0.22 12.49 4.34
N PRO A 152 1.04 12.19 3.31
CA PRO A 152 2.49 11.95 3.46
C PRO A 152 3.29 13.26 3.58
N LYS A 153 2.85 14.19 4.45
CA LYS A 153 3.49 15.47 4.70
C LYS A 153 4.76 15.37 5.55
N GLN A 154 4.90 14.29 6.33
CA GLN A 154 6.08 14.00 7.12
C GLN A 154 6.95 12.96 6.42
N VAL A 155 8.26 13.23 6.38
CA VAL A 155 9.20 12.43 5.61
C VAL A 155 10.35 11.93 6.47
N ILE A 156 10.92 10.79 6.11
CA ILE A 156 12.15 10.23 6.68
C ILE A 156 13.27 10.47 5.65
N PRO A 157 14.20 11.40 5.93
CA PRO A 157 15.29 11.70 5.01
C PRO A 157 16.51 10.83 5.35
N LEU A 158 16.89 9.95 4.42
CA LEU A 158 18.00 9.01 4.54
C LEU A 158 19.15 9.39 3.62
N ALA A 159 20.39 9.23 4.09
CA ALA A 159 21.59 9.39 3.29
C ALA A 159 22.59 8.26 3.58
N ILE A 160 23.32 7.80 2.57
CA ILE A 160 24.48 6.92 2.74
C ILE A 160 25.58 7.77 3.34
N THR A 161 25.96 7.44 4.57
CA THR A 161 27.04 8.14 5.31
C THR A 161 28.39 7.48 5.11
N ASN A 162 28.42 6.17 4.81
CA ASN A 162 29.65 5.42 4.53
C ASN A 162 29.34 4.19 3.65
N GLY A 163 30.03 4.09 2.52
CA GLY A 163 30.00 2.92 1.64
C GLY A 163 30.92 1.78 2.06
N ASN A 164 31.75 1.99 3.09
CA ASN A 164 32.70 1.00 3.64
C ASN A 164 33.53 0.27 2.56
N GLY A 165 34.12 1.03 1.64
CA GLY A 165 34.91 0.53 0.53
C GLY A 165 34.14 0.27 -0.76
N THR A 166 32.79 0.36 -0.73
CA THR A 166 31.97 0.37 -1.93
C THR A 166 31.73 1.82 -2.36
N ASP A 167 31.96 2.11 -3.63
CA ASP A 167 31.67 3.42 -4.19
C ASP A 167 30.20 3.76 -4.10
N VAL A 168 29.89 5.04 -3.94
CA VAL A 168 28.49 5.54 -3.93
C VAL A 168 28.23 6.30 -5.23
N ILE A 169 27.07 6.04 -5.84
CA ILE A 169 26.66 6.68 -7.10
C ILE A 169 26.26 8.13 -6.78
N GLU A 170 26.89 9.09 -7.43
CA GLU A 170 26.58 10.51 -7.32
C GLU A 170 25.10 10.76 -7.68
N GLY A 171 24.39 11.53 -6.83
CA GLY A 171 22.96 11.81 -6.95
C GLY A 171 22.07 10.68 -6.48
N LYS A 172 22.61 9.53 -6.05
CA LYS A 172 21.87 8.38 -5.50
C LYS A 172 22.27 8.02 -4.07
N GLU A 173 23.03 8.88 -3.44
CA GLU A 173 23.46 8.76 -2.06
C GLU A 173 22.36 9.01 -1.03
N TRP A 174 21.18 9.44 -1.45
CA TRP A 174 20.09 9.82 -0.56
C TRP A 174 18.74 9.31 -1.03
N SER A 175 17.78 9.24 -0.08
CA SER A 175 16.37 8.96 -0.33
C SER A 175 15.51 9.65 0.73
N VAL A 176 14.45 10.30 0.31
CA VAL A 176 13.46 10.91 1.21
C VAL A 176 12.13 10.20 1.03
N ILE A 177 11.59 9.66 2.12
CA ILE A 177 10.42 8.81 2.10
C ILE A 177 9.28 9.49 2.85
N GLY A 178 8.23 9.88 2.12
CA GLY A 178 6.99 10.36 2.71
C GLY A 178 6.23 9.20 3.37
N VAL A 179 5.76 9.40 4.61
CA VAL A 179 5.04 8.36 5.34
C VAL A 179 3.62 8.78 5.67
N ARG A 180 2.68 7.84 5.48
CA ARG A 180 1.25 8.01 5.78
C ARG A 180 0.67 6.71 6.32
N TYR A 181 -0.55 6.75 6.82
CA TYR A 181 -1.25 5.52 7.19
C TYR A 181 -2.47 5.26 6.30
N GLU A 182 -2.85 3.99 6.23
CA GLU A 182 -4.14 3.51 5.74
C GLU A 182 -4.78 2.57 6.77
N ASN A 183 -6.10 2.61 6.88
CA ASN A 183 -6.83 1.63 7.67
C ASN A 183 -6.74 0.25 7.00
N MET A 184 -6.70 -0.83 7.78
CA MET A 184 -6.58 -2.19 7.22
C MET A 184 -7.73 -2.62 6.32
N LEU A 185 -8.89 -1.95 6.40
CA LEU A 185 -10.07 -2.23 5.59
C LEU A 185 -10.15 -1.38 4.32
N PHE A 186 -9.17 -0.48 4.07
CA PHE A 186 -9.19 0.34 2.86
C PHE A 186 -9.12 -0.52 1.60
N GLY A 187 -9.76 -0.04 0.53
CA GLY A 187 -9.72 -0.71 -0.77
C GLY A 187 -11.09 -1.04 -1.32
N SER A 188 -11.12 -1.99 -2.23
CA SER A 188 -12.32 -2.40 -2.97
C SER A 188 -12.85 -3.72 -2.43
N TRP A 189 -14.18 -3.82 -2.33
CA TRP A 189 -14.86 -4.96 -1.75
C TRP A 189 -16.06 -5.36 -2.61
N TYR A 190 -16.22 -6.65 -2.90
CA TYR A 190 -17.42 -7.15 -3.53
C TYR A 190 -18.58 -7.10 -2.53
N HIS A 191 -19.69 -6.50 -2.95
CA HIS A 191 -20.92 -6.41 -2.18
C HIS A 191 -21.74 -7.69 -2.32
N GLY A 192 -22.15 -8.27 -1.22
CA GLY A 192 -23.05 -9.43 -1.14
C GLY A 192 -23.94 -9.33 0.09
N GLY A 193 -24.70 -10.37 0.39
CA GLY A 193 -25.67 -10.40 1.47
C GLY A 193 -27.10 -10.27 1.02
N TYR A 194 -27.96 -9.60 1.81
CA TYR A 194 -29.35 -9.35 1.49
C TYR A 194 -29.90 -8.14 2.24
N ALA A 195 -31.05 -7.66 1.81
CA ALA A 195 -31.82 -6.64 2.52
C ALA A 195 -33.28 -7.03 2.63
N ASP A 196 -33.85 -6.88 3.83
CA ASP A 196 -35.28 -6.97 4.05
C ASP A 196 -35.91 -5.59 3.99
N VAL A 197 -36.90 -5.43 3.14
CA VAL A 197 -37.58 -4.16 2.93
C VAL A 197 -38.96 -4.20 3.61
N ALA A 198 -39.17 -3.28 4.53
CA ALA A 198 -40.41 -3.16 5.29
C ALA A 198 -41.24 -1.95 4.84
N ASP A 199 -42.57 -2.11 4.87
CA ASP A 199 -43.51 -1.02 4.66
C ASP A 199 -43.55 -0.05 5.88
N SER A 200 -44.34 1.00 5.79
CA SER A 200 -44.57 1.96 6.88
C SER A 200 -45.20 1.37 8.14
N GLY A 201 -45.78 0.18 8.04
CA GLY A 201 -46.32 -0.59 9.16
C GLY A 201 -45.30 -1.51 9.80
N GLY A 202 -44.09 -1.60 9.27
CA GLY A 202 -43.01 -2.46 9.77
C GLY A 202 -43.11 -3.91 9.28
N ASN A 203 -43.97 -4.22 8.30
CA ASN A 203 -44.07 -5.56 7.73
C ASN A 203 -43.07 -5.72 6.59
N THR A 204 -42.28 -6.80 6.59
CA THR A 204 -41.40 -7.12 5.47
C THR A 204 -42.24 -7.43 4.22
N VAL A 205 -42.06 -6.63 3.17
CA VAL A 205 -42.80 -6.74 1.90
C VAL A 205 -41.99 -7.46 0.82
N ARG A 206 -40.63 -7.44 0.95
CA ARG A 206 -39.74 -8.17 0.05
C ARG A 206 -38.35 -8.34 0.69
N THR A 207 -37.63 -9.35 0.18
CA THR A 207 -36.19 -9.53 0.48
C THR A 207 -35.42 -9.42 -0.82
N GLU A 208 -34.40 -8.59 -0.84
CA GLU A 208 -33.45 -8.43 -1.95
C GLU A 208 -32.17 -9.19 -1.59
N SER A 209 -31.75 -10.12 -2.45
CA SER A 209 -30.55 -10.94 -2.20
C SER A 209 -29.43 -10.57 -3.14
N TYR A 210 -28.22 -10.50 -2.60
CA TYR A 210 -26.98 -10.25 -3.32
C TYR A 210 -26.09 -11.50 -3.28
N ALA A 211 -25.36 -11.78 -4.37
CA ALA A 211 -24.51 -12.97 -4.43
C ALA A 211 -23.38 -12.87 -3.39
N THR A 212 -23.17 -13.96 -2.61
CA THR A 212 -22.10 -14.06 -1.62
C THR A 212 -21.05 -15.11 -1.97
N THR A 213 -21.32 -15.91 -3.01
CA THR A 213 -20.44 -16.99 -3.50
C THR A 213 -19.54 -16.48 -4.63
N ILE A 214 -18.33 -17.01 -4.71
CA ILE A 214 -17.40 -16.71 -5.81
C ILE A 214 -17.78 -17.52 -7.05
N PRO A 215 -17.77 -16.93 -8.28
CA PRO A 215 -17.30 -15.57 -8.58
C PRO A 215 -18.38 -14.51 -8.33
N GLN A 216 -17.95 -13.38 -7.76
CA GLN A 216 -18.79 -12.20 -7.49
C GLN A 216 -18.58 -11.10 -8.54
N ALA A 217 -18.19 -11.47 -9.77
CA ALA A 217 -17.78 -10.53 -10.80
C ALA A 217 -18.90 -9.54 -11.21
N ASP A 218 -20.15 -9.96 -11.09
CA ASP A 218 -21.32 -9.13 -11.42
C ASP A 218 -21.86 -8.32 -10.23
N ASN A 219 -21.28 -8.51 -9.03
CA ASN A 219 -21.69 -7.77 -7.85
C ASN A 219 -21.14 -6.35 -7.89
N LEU A 220 -21.84 -5.44 -7.21
CA LEU A 220 -21.33 -4.10 -6.96
C LEU A 220 -19.98 -4.18 -6.23
N VAL A 221 -19.12 -3.22 -6.53
CA VAL A 221 -17.85 -3.05 -5.85
C VAL A 221 -17.92 -1.80 -5.01
N TRP A 222 -17.89 -1.98 -3.70
CA TRP A 222 -17.76 -0.87 -2.76
C TRP A 222 -16.32 -0.45 -2.62
N THR A 223 -16.10 0.85 -2.45
CA THR A 223 -14.79 1.41 -2.09
C THR A 223 -14.84 1.92 -0.67
N LEU A 224 -13.94 1.41 0.15
CA LEU A 224 -13.71 1.91 1.51
C LEU A 224 -12.47 2.81 1.49
N THR A 225 -12.67 4.08 1.88
CA THR A 225 -11.63 5.12 1.88
C THR A 225 -11.29 5.50 3.32
N THR A 226 -10.02 5.47 3.68
CA THR A 226 -9.53 5.87 5.01
C THR A 226 -9.81 7.34 5.27
N THR A 227 -10.41 7.64 6.42
CA THR A 227 -10.64 8.99 6.93
C THR A 227 -10.01 9.22 8.30
N GLY A 228 -9.59 8.16 8.96
CA GLY A 228 -8.87 8.17 10.22
C GLY A 228 -8.19 6.83 10.49
N PRO A 229 -7.36 6.68 11.53
CA PRO A 229 -6.67 5.43 11.82
C PRO A 229 -7.61 4.22 11.92
N PHE A 230 -8.79 4.43 12.49
CA PHE A 230 -9.83 3.43 12.68
C PHE A 230 -11.14 3.78 11.98
N GLU A 231 -11.13 4.79 11.13
CA GLU A 231 -12.32 5.28 10.43
C GLU A 231 -12.17 5.19 8.92
N LEU A 232 -13.26 4.81 8.26
CA LEU A 232 -13.40 4.77 6.81
C LEU A 232 -14.76 5.31 6.40
N THR A 233 -14.87 5.71 5.14
CA THR A 233 -16.15 5.94 4.48
C THR A 233 -16.37 4.91 3.38
N ALA A 234 -17.60 4.40 3.27
CA ALA A 234 -18.06 3.59 2.15
C ALA A 234 -18.76 4.48 1.12
N ASN A 235 -18.60 4.18 -0.15
CA ASN A 235 -19.23 4.93 -1.25
C ASN A 235 -20.57 4.36 -1.71
N ALA A 236 -21.16 3.46 -0.93
CA ALA A 236 -22.43 2.82 -1.25
C ALA A 236 -23.25 2.55 0.03
N VAL A 237 -24.55 2.28 -0.15
CA VAL A 237 -25.50 1.83 0.88
C VAL A 237 -26.41 0.79 0.23
N GLY A 238 -26.47 -0.44 0.77
CA GLY A 238 -27.18 -1.55 0.19
C GLY A 238 -26.78 -1.79 -1.27
N GLY A 239 -27.75 -2.04 -2.13
CA GLY A 239 -27.56 -2.18 -3.57
C GLY A 239 -27.30 -0.88 -4.33
N GLU A 240 -27.18 0.27 -3.63
CA GLU A 240 -27.01 1.57 -4.28
C GLU A 240 -25.58 2.09 -4.17
N PHE A 241 -25.00 2.34 -5.35
CA PHE A 241 -23.67 2.90 -5.51
C PHE A 241 -23.74 4.37 -5.93
N ASN A 242 -22.94 5.23 -5.30
CA ASN A 242 -22.93 6.65 -5.61
C ASN A 242 -21.52 7.15 -5.99
N GLY A 243 -20.92 6.53 -6.98
CA GLY A 243 -19.61 6.91 -7.49
C GLY A 243 -18.52 6.87 -6.40
N SER A 244 -17.81 7.98 -6.22
CA SER A 244 -16.79 8.13 -5.16
C SER A 244 -17.30 8.84 -3.91
N ALA A 245 -18.57 9.27 -3.87
CA ALA A 245 -19.10 10.03 -2.75
C ALA A 245 -19.32 9.12 -1.52
N ALA A 246 -18.88 9.58 -0.35
CA ALA A 246 -19.11 8.89 0.91
C ALA A 246 -20.62 8.80 1.22
N GLN A 247 -21.09 7.60 1.57
CA GLN A 247 -22.50 7.34 1.90
C GLN A 247 -22.68 6.93 3.36
N MET A 248 -21.73 6.24 3.96
CA MET A 248 -21.72 5.90 5.38
C MET A 248 -20.30 5.92 5.92
N LYS A 249 -20.17 6.11 7.24
CA LYS A 249 -18.91 5.99 7.98
C LYS A 249 -18.88 4.67 8.74
N LEU A 250 -17.74 4.00 8.67
CA LEU A 250 -17.44 2.78 9.42
C LEU A 250 -16.30 3.09 10.39
N THR A 251 -16.48 2.73 11.66
CA THR A 251 -15.45 2.83 12.69
C THR A 251 -15.11 1.44 13.20
N LEU A 252 -13.84 1.04 13.04
CA LEU A 252 -13.33 -0.27 13.45
C LEU A 252 -12.92 -0.22 14.93
N GLY A 253 -13.54 -1.05 15.74
CA GLY A 253 -13.20 -1.25 17.15
C GLY A 253 -12.01 -2.21 17.35
N PRO A 254 -11.43 -2.27 18.57
CA PRO A 254 -10.29 -3.09 18.89
C PRO A 254 -10.59 -4.60 18.88
N ASP A 255 -11.85 -4.99 18.99
CA ASP A 255 -12.37 -6.37 18.94
C ASP A 255 -12.90 -6.77 17.56
N ASP A 256 -12.51 -6.03 16.53
CA ASP A 256 -13.01 -6.15 15.17
C ASP A 256 -14.52 -5.81 15.00
N SER A 257 -15.18 -5.25 16.02
CA SER A 257 -16.53 -4.68 15.88
C SER A 257 -16.51 -3.48 14.94
N ILE A 258 -17.63 -3.24 14.24
CA ILE A 258 -17.77 -2.09 13.35
C ILE A 258 -18.99 -1.28 13.79
N THR A 259 -18.76 -0.01 14.07
CA THR A 259 -19.82 0.96 14.28
C THR A 259 -20.12 1.70 12.99
N ILE A 260 -21.40 1.76 12.62
CA ILE A 260 -21.90 2.42 11.42
C ILE A 260 -22.53 3.75 11.82
N SER A 261 -22.29 4.80 11.03
CA SER A 261 -22.93 6.09 11.19
C SER A 261 -23.10 6.82 9.85
N SER A 262 -24.04 7.75 9.84
CA SER A 262 -24.31 8.60 8.67
C SER A 262 -23.15 9.54 8.38
N VAL A 263 -23.05 9.91 7.11
CA VAL A 263 -22.14 10.96 6.61
C VAL A 263 -22.98 12.19 6.25
N PRO A 264 -22.63 13.39 6.71
CA PRO A 264 -23.35 14.60 6.34
C PRO A 264 -23.43 14.79 4.83
N GLY A 265 -24.63 15.01 4.30
CA GLY A 265 -24.88 15.19 2.87
C GLY A 265 -24.96 13.89 2.05
N ALA A 266 -24.89 12.73 2.69
CA ALA A 266 -25.18 11.45 2.05
C ALA A 266 -26.67 11.35 1.65
N LYS A 267 -26.96 10.44 0.69
CA LYS A 267 -28.33 10.23 0.21
C LYS A 267 -29.26 9.71 1.31
N TYR A 268 -28.75 8.84 2.16
CA TYR A 268 -29.49 8.17 3.22
C TYR A 268 -28.90 8.46 4.59
N ASP A 269 -29.78 8.58 5.59
CA ASP A 269 -29.41 8.55 6.98
C ASP A 269 -29.40 7.09 7.46
N VAL A 270 -28.18 6.56 7.70
CA VAL A 270 -27.99 5.17 8.09
C VAL A 270 -27.89 5.04 9.60
N GLN A 271 -28.48 3.98 10.15
CA GLN A 271 -28.48 3.67 11.57
C GLN A 271 -28.07 2.20 11.77
N PRO A 272 -27.28 1.87 12.80
CA PRO A 272 -27.01 0.48 13.18
C PRO A 272 -28.31 -0.32 13.36
N ASP A 273 -28.32 -1.58 12.92
CA ASP A 273 -29.46 -2.48 13.04
C ASP A 273 -29.00 -3.93 13.32
N GLY A 274 -28.19 -4.06 14.34
CA GLY A 274 -27.54 -5.30 14.77
C GLY A 274 -26.02 -5.17 14.80
N ASP A 275 -25.35 -6.26 15.14
CA ASP A 275 -23.90 -6.32 15.26
C ASP A 275 -23.23 -6.35 13.89
N SER A 276 -22.28 -5.45 13.68
CA SER A 276 -21.42 -5.41 12.50
C SER A 276 -20.00 -5.75 12.87
N LYS A 277 -19.29 -6.51 12.00
CA LYS A 277 -17.98 -7.05 12.37
C LYS A 277 -17.05 -7.23 11.16
N PHE A 278 -15.77 -7.02 11.38
CA PHE A 278 -14.71 -7.47 10.50
C PHE A 278 -14.35 -8.93 10.80
N LEU A 279 -14.51 -9.80 9.82
CA LEU A 279 -14.07 -11.20 9.90
C LEU A 279 -12.63 -11.27 9.43
N ARG A 280 -11.73 -11.09 10.39
CA ARG A 280 -10.29 -11.04 10.14
C ARG A 280 -9.78 -12.40 9.65
N SER A 281 -9.06 -12.38 8.53
CA SER A 281 -8.28 -13.51 8.04
C SER A 281 -6.83 -13.10 7.86
N ARG A 282 -5.93 -14.10 7.97
CA ARG A 282 -4.51 -13.91 7.68
C ARG A 282 -4.28 -13.58 6.20
N LEU A 283 -5.06 -14.19 5.30
CA LEU A 283 -4.98 -13.94 3.87
C LEU A 283 -5.95 -12.83 3.48
N LEU A 284 -5.50 -11.90 2.64
CA LEU A 284 -6.31 -10.79 2.17
C LEU A 284 -7.61 -11.24 1.50
N GLN A 285 -7.51 -12.21 0.61
CA GLN A 285 -8.65 -12.71 -0.18
C GLN A 285 -9.75 -13.38 0.65
N ASP A 286 -9.44 -13.78 1.89
CA ASP A 286 -10.40 -14.45 2.78
C ASP A 286 -11.08 -13.47 3.76
N ARG A 287 -10.68 -12.20 3.75
CA ARG A 287 -11.23 -11.16 4.62
C ARG A 287 -12.66 -10.82 4.21
N LYS A 288 -13.54 -10.68 5.21
CA LYS A 288 -14.93 -10.27 5.01
C LYS A 288 -15.34 -9.22 6.04
N ILE A 289 -16.30 -8.39 5.66
CA ILE A 289 -16.95 -7.43 6.55
C ILE A 289 -18.43 -7.74 6.53
N VAL A 290 -19.02 -7.89 7.72
CA VAL A 290 -20.47 -8.04 7.89
C VAL A 290 -21.00 -6.74 8.46
N LEU A 291 -21.98 -6.13 7.77
CA LEU A 291 -22.60 -4.88 8.17
C LEU A 291 -24.11 -5.08 8.33
N ASN A 292 -24.64 -4.70 9.47
CA ASN A 292 -26.06 -4.72 9.79
C ASN A 292 -26.52 -3.29 10.11
N TYR A 293 -27.35 -2.73 9.26
CA TYR A 293 -27.84 -1.35 9.38
C TYR A 293 -29.17 -1.17 8.68
N LYS A 294 -29.81 -0.05 8.95
CA LYS A 294 -31.06 0.31 8.29
C LYS A 294 -31.04 1.75 7.79
N TYR A 295 -31.85 2.01 6.80
CA TYR A 295 -32.10 3.35 6.26
C TYR A 295 -33.50 3.42 5.66
N VAL A 296 -34.00 4.66 5.47
CA VAL A 296 -35.31 4.90 4.86
C VAL A 296 -35.11 5.28 3.40
N SER A 297 -35.84 4.59 2.51
CA SER A 297 -35.88 4.86 1.07
C SER A 297 -37.33 5.13 0.67
N GLY A 298 -37.69 6.39 0.43
CA GLY A 298 -39.07 6.81 0.22
C GLY A 298 -39.94 6.56 1.45
N THR A 299 -40.90 5.63 1.35
CA THR A 299 -41.80 5.24 2.46
C THR A 299 -41.41 3.89 3.08
N GLU A 300 -40.37 3.26 2.58
CA GLU A 300 -39.93 1.93 3.01
C GLU A 300 -38.69 2.04 3.92
N THR A 301 -38.62 1.13 4.90
CA THR A 301 -37.40 0.93 5.69
C THR A 301 -36.65 -0.28 5.16
N VAL A 302 -35.40 -0.09 4.82
CA VAL A 302 -34.49 -1.13 4.34
C VAL A 302 -33.60 -1.59 5.50
N HIS A 303 -33.70 -2.85 5.86
CA HIS A 303 -32.84 -3.53 6.84
C HIS A 303 -31.77 -4.30 6.07
N ALA A 304 -30.58 -3.76 6.00
CA ALA A 304 -29.46 -4.29 5.22
C ALA A 304 -28.59 -5.24 6.05
N HIS A 305 -28.31 -6.40 5.50
CA HIS A 305 -27.42 -7.45 6.02
C HIS A 305 -26.33 -7.70 4.99
N ASP A 306 -25.40 -6.75 4.85
CA ASP A 306 -24.38 -6.80 3.82
C ASP A 306 -23.20 -7.69 4.23
N THR A 307 -22.65 -8.38 3.28
CA THR A 307 -21.38 -9.12 3.41
C THR A 307 -20.43 -8.64 2.33
N LEU A 308 -19.43 -7.88 2.73
CA LEU A 308 -18.37 -7.43 1.84
C LEU A 308 -17.25 -8.46 1.83
N THR A 309 -16.86 -8.91 0.63
CA THR A 309 -15.72 -9.82 0.44
C THR A 309 -14.57 -9.03 -0.19
N PHE A 310 -13.37 -9.16 0.37
CA PHE A 310 -12.22 -8.43 -0.13
C PHE A 310 -11.98 -8.69 -1.62
N ARG A 311 -11.78 -7.64 -2.38
CA ARG A 311 -11.45 -7.69 -3.79
C ARG A 311 -9.98 -7.35 -4.02
N ASN A 312 -9.60 -6.12 -3.70
CA ASN A 312 -8.23 -5.63 -3.83
C ASN A 312 -8.06 -4.28 -3.14
N ARG A 313 -6.81 -3.93 -2.89
CA ARG A 313 -6.42 -2.56 -2.52
C ARG A 313 -5.18 -2.14 -3.33
N ILE A 314 -5.05 -0.85 -3.60
CA ILE A 314 -3.84 -0.32 -4.24
C ILE A 314 -3.03 0.41 -3.17
N ARG A 315 -1.89 -0.18 -2.80
CA ARG A 315 -0.96 0.39 -1.84
C ARG A 315 0.35 0.75 -2.53
N ASP A 316 0.74 2.02 -2.46
CA ASP A 316 2.01 2.52 -3.00
C ASP A 316 2.23 2.11 -4.48
N GLY A 317 1.16 2.17 -5.28
CA GLY A 317 1.17 1.79 -6.70
C GLY A 317 1.10 0.29 -6.98
N VAL A 318 1.06 -0.56 -5.94
CA VAL A 318 0.95 -2.02 -6.07
C VAL A 318 -0.51 -2.45 -5.83
N ASN A 319 -1.03 -3.27 -6.74
CA ASN A 319 -2.35 -3.89 -6.56
C ASN A 319 -2.23 -5.16 -5.70
N GLU A 320 -2.72 -5.09 -4.47
CA GLU A 320 -2.77 -6.21 -3.53
C GLU A 320 -4.17 -6.83 -3.59
N TRP A 321 -4.29 -8.03 -4.13
CA TRP A 321 -5.57 -8.74 -4.29
C TRP A 321 -5.55 -10.15 -3.71
N GLN A 322 -4.37 -10.71 -3.54
CA GLN A 322 -4.15 -12.04 -2.99
C GLN A 322 -2.81 -12.05 -2.27
N ASP A 323 -2.72 -12.80 -1.19
CA ASP A 323 -1.47 -13.08 -0.52
C ASP A 323 -1.22 -14.59 -0.48
N GLU A 324 -0.07 -15.00 -0.95
CA GLU A 324 0.37 -16.40 -0.94
C GLU A 324 1.18 -16.74 0.31
N ASN A 325 1.65 -15.72 1.05
CA ASN A 325 2.47 -15.92 2.23
C ASN A 325 1.84 -15.27 3.48
N PRO A 326 1.14 -16.07 4.33
CA PRO A 326 0.51 -15.56 5.55
C PRO A 326 1.47 -14.89 6.52
N LYS A 327 2.78 -15.15 6.43
CA LYS A 327 3.80 -14.55 7.30
C LYS A 327 4.02 -13.06 7.06
N HIS A 328 3.53 -12.53 5.94
CA HIS A 328 3.61 -11.09 5.67
C HIS A 328 2.76 -10.26 6.63
N TYR A 329 1.88 -10.89 7.41
CA TYR A 329 0.96 -10.23 8.36
C TYR A 329 1.22 -10.61 9.83
N GLU A 330 2.34 -11.25 10.12
CA GLU A 330 2.78 -11.60 11.48
C GLU A 330 3.60 -10.49 12.13
#